data_5354abce49352cdf581d9922f34e8c0a
#
_entry.id   5354abce49352cdf581d9922f34e8c0a
#
_cell.length_a   1.000
_cell.length_b   1.000
_cell.length_c   1.000
_cell.angle_alpha   90.00
_cell.angle_beta   90.00
_cell.angle_gamma   90.00
#
_symmetry.space_group_name_H-M   'P 1'
#
loop_
_entity.id
_entity.type
_entity.pdbx_description
1 polymer ?
#
loop_
_entity_poly.entity_id
_entity_poly.type
_entity_poly.pdbx_seq_one_letter_code
_entity_poly.pdbx_strand_id
1 'polypeptide(L)'
;METKPIKKHLNRLLLDPNNYRFIDRPEYKPVSDGQIAESRIQQRTAEFLKGRNNENIEDLINSFKTNGVLRQDPIQVRPLGDNYVVIEGNRRTATLKYLYEQFQKGMDVGVLTESDFKSVELIELQGQDRRHELIAMGLNHISGKRRWSPVNQTRLIRDLLEECGMTEDEICNALGITKHYLRRSMRTLALIERYKGSDYGDQFQTDKYSIFEEIIKNTALKNWLGWNDDLRAPSRLDREERLFSWISVTERVQRDEETGDEQITKLEPIVTKSHEIRELAKFVEDEKALVKMEESRSVTIGFASSE
;
A
#
# COMPACT_ATOMS: atom_id res chain seq x y z
N MET A 1 24.06 3.39 9.46
CA MET A 1 22.96 4.11 10.14
C MET A 1 23.28 4.18 11.62
N GLU A 2 23.57 5.38 12.13
CA GLU A 2 23.81 5.58 13.55
C GLU A 2 22.51 5.74 14.29
N THR A 3 22.40 5.11 15.46
CA THR A 3 21.21 5.17 16.31
C THR A 3 21.59 5.45 17.75
N LYS A 4 20.73 6.15 18.47
CA LYS A 4 20.95 6.49 19.87
C LYS A 4 19.73 6.14 20.71
N PRO A 5 19.87 5.33 21.78
CA PRO A 5 18.78 5.12 22.73
C PRO A 5 18.52 6.41 23.52
N ILE A 6 17.26 6.80 23.60
CA ILE A 6 16.80 7.98 24.34
C ILE A 6 15.53 7.67 25.13
N LYS A 7 15.19 8.50 26.11
CA LYS A 7 13.90 8.46 26.82
C LYS A 7 13.22 9.82 26.71
N LYS A 8 11.95 9.83 26.33
CA LYS A 8 11.18 11.07 26.18
C LYS A 8 9.76 10.89 26.69
N HIS A 9 9.15 12.00 27.10
CA HIS A 9 7.74 12.03 27.42
C HIS A 9 6.90 11.76 26.18
N LEU A 10 5.83 10.97 26.31
CA LEU A 10 4.93 10.59 25.22
C LEU A 10 4.38 11.78 24.43
N ASN A 11 4.16 12.93 25.09
CA ASN A 11 3.67 14.14 24.43
C ASN A 11 4.66 14.75 23.44
N ARG A 12 5.95 14.39 23.51
CA ARG A 12 6.97 14.79 22.53
C ARG A 12 6.97 13.94 21.26
N LEU A 13 6.20 12.88 21.23
CA LEU A 13 6.11 11.96 20.10
C LEU A 13 4.97 12.39 19.16
N LEU A 14 5.32 12.64 17.92
CA LEU A 14 4.39 12.94 16.83
C LEU A 14 4.19 11.69 15.98
N LEU A 15 2.95 11.34 15.72
CA LEU A 15 2.61 10.30 14.76
C LEU A 15 2.97 10.76 13.34
N ASP A 16 3.52 9.88 12.51
CA ASP A 16 3.90 10.22 11.15
C ASP A 16 2.67 10.15 10.21
N PRO A 17 2.18 11.31 9.70
CA PRO A 17 1.07 11.33 8.75
C PRO A 17 1.46 10.81 7.37
N ASN A 18 2.78 10.76 7.06
CA ASN A 18 3.32 10.26 5.79
C ASN A 18 3.72 8.78 5.86
N ASN A 19 3.23 8.05 6.86
CA ASN A 19 3.51 6.62 6.98
C ASN A 19 2.99 5.86 5.76
N TYR A 20 3.82 5.00 5.17
CA TYR A 20 3.49 4.21 3.98
C TYR A 20 2.23 3.34 4.13
N ARG A 21 1.81 3.04 5.35
CA ARG A 21 0.53 2.36 5.64
C ARG A 21 -0.69 3.12 5.12
N PHE A 22 -0.58 4.43 4.89
CA PHE A 22 -1.70 5.29 4.51
C PHE A 22 -1.70 5.69 3.04
N ILE A 23 -0.60 5.48 2.31
CA ILE A 23 -0.41 6.02 0.96
C ILE A 23 -1.43 5.47 -0.06
N ASP A 24 -1.96 4.28 0.17
CA ASP A 24 -3.00 3.66 -0.68
C ASP A 24 -4.42 4.12 -0.34
N ARG A 25 -4.59 4.93 0.71
CA ARG A 25 -5.92 5.46 1.07
C ARG A 25 -6.33 6.62 0.16
N PRO A 26 -7.60 6.68 -0.28
CA PRO A 26 -8.10 7.78 -1.12
C PRO A 26 -7.93 9.17 -0.48
N GLU A 27 -8.03 9.24 0.86
CA GLU A 27 -7.94 10.49 1.62
C GLU A 27 -6.50 10.91 1.94
N TYR A 28 -5.51 10.10 1.56
CA TYR A 28 -4.11 10.40 1.84
C TYR A 28 -3.66 11.64 1.07
N LYS A 29 -3.02 12.56 1.80
CA LYS A 29 -2.31 13.72 1.26
C LYS A 29 -0.99 13.86 1.98
N PRO A 30 0.12 14.04 1.26
CA PRO A 30 1.41 14.31 1.88
C PRO A 30 1.35 15.55 2.78
N VAL A 31 2.06 15.49 3.90
CA VAL A 31 2.14 16.56 4.89
C VAL A 31 3.58 17.00 5.02
N SER A 32 3.85 18.31 4.92
CA SER A 32 5.19 18.88 5.12
C SER A 32 5.61 18.79 6.59
N ASP A 33 6.90 18.74 6.86
CA ASP A 33 7.45 18.69 8.23
C ASP A 33 6.93 19.81 9.13
N GLY A 34 6.79 21.03 8.58
CA GLY A 34 6.25 22.18 9.32
C GLY A 34 4.81 22.02 9.81
N GLN A 35 4.05 21.10 9.20
CA GLN A 35 2.64 20.87 9.52
C GLN A 35 2.41 19.61 10.37
N ILE A 36 3.40 18.73 10.51
CA ILE A 36 3.24 17.44 11.23
C ILE A 36 2.74 17.66 12.66
N ALA A 37 3.21 18.70 13.35
CA ALA A 37 2.85 18.99 14.73
C ALA A 37 1.45 19.61 14.90
N GLU A 38 0.76 19.98 13.83
CA GLU A 38 -0.60 20.53 13.91
C GLU A 38 -1.57 19.53 14.55
N SER A 39 -2.36 19.99 15.52
CA SER A 39 -3.31 19.14 16.25
C SER A 39 -4.26 18.40 15.33
N ARG A 40 -4.77 19.07 14.28
CA ARG A 40 -5.66 18.45 13.28
C ARG A 40 -4.99 17.31 12.53
N ILE A 41 -3.72 17.48 12.15
CA ILE A 41 -2.94 16.44 11.46
C ILE A 41 -2.71 15.27 12.40
N GLN A 42 -2.29 15.52 13.65
CA GLN A 42 -2.06 14.47 14.64
C GLN A 42 -3.34 13.69 14.98
N GLN A 43 -4.49 14.38 15.12
CA GLN A 43 -5.77 13.73 15.37
C GLN A 43 -6.17 12.82 14.19
N ARG A 44 -6.13 13.33 12.95
CA ARG A 44 -6.42 12.53 11.74
C ARG A 44 -5.52 11.31 11.65
N THR A 45 -4.22 11.48 11.90
CA THR A 45 -3.24 10.38 11.86
C THR A 45 -3.55 9.34 12.94
N ALA A 46 -3.90 9.78 14.14
CA ALA A 46 -4.31 8.88 15.22
C ALA A 46 -5.58 8.09 14.87
N GLU A 47 -6.58 8.73 14.25
CA GLU A 47 -7.80 8.07 13.79
C GLU A 47 -7.51 7.01 12.73
N PHE A 48 -6.64 7.30 11.77
CA PHE A 48 -6.20 6.31 10.77
C PHE A 48 -5.50 5.10 11.39
N LEU A 49 -4.69 5.33 12.43
CA LEU A 49 -3.97 4.24 13.11
C LEU A 49 -4.87 3.41 13.98
N LYS A 50 -5.82 4.04 14.69
CA LYS A 50 -6.74 3.35 15.60
C LYS A 50 -7.85 2.59 14.88
N GLY A 51 -8.33 3.12 13.75
CA GLY A 51 -9.52 2.61 13.08
C GLY A 51 -10.82 2.95 13.83
N ARG A 52 -11.94 2.43 13.35
CA ARG A 52 -13.23 2.59 14.03
C ARG A 52 -13.22 1.83 15.35
N ASN A 53 -13.64 2.47 16.43
CA ASN A 53 -13.70 1.84 17.75
C ASN A 53 -12.38 1.18 18.21
N ASN A 54 -11.23 1.70 17.75
CA ASN A 54 -9.89 1.19 18.04
C ASN A 54 -9.59 -0.22 17.49
N GLU A 55 -10.34 -0.72 16.52
CA GLU A 55 -10.19 -2.07 15.93
C GLU A 55 -8.76 -2.39 15.48
N ASN A 56 -8.02 -1.38 14.98
CA ASN A 56 -6.66 -1.57 14.49
C ASN A 56 -5.59 -1.60 15.60
N ILE A 57 -5.93 -1.31 16.85
CA ILE A 57 -4.99 -1.26 18.00
C ILE A 57 -5.48 -2.06 19.21
N GLU A 58 -6.59 -2.78 19.11
CA GLU A 58 -7.17 -3.54 20.22
C GLU A 58 -6.21 -4.62 20.75
N ASP A 59 -5.52 -5.30 19.83
CA ASP A 59 -4.47 -6.27 20.17
C ASP A 59 -3.36 -5.66 21.03
N LEU A 60 -2.95 -4.43 20.73
CA LEU A 60 -1.94 -3.69 21.47
C LEU A 60 -2.47 -3.12 22.78
N ILE A 61 -3.71 -2.66 22.83
CA ILE A 61 -4.36 -2.22 24.07
C ILE A 61 -4.34 -3.36 25.09
N ASN A 62 -4.82 -4.53 24.69
CA ASN A 62 -4.88 -5.71 25.55
C ASN A 62 -3.49 -6.18 25.99
N SER A 63 -2.53 -6.20 25.05
CA SER A 63 -1.15 -6.54 25.34
C SER A 63 -0.50 -5.56 26.34
N PHE A 64 -0.66 -4.26 26.14
CA PHE A 64 -0.06 -3.26 27.03
C PHE A 64 -0.69 -3.23 28.42
N LYS A 65 -2.01 -3.41 28.51
CA LYS A 65 -2.70 -3.54 29.80
C LYS A 65 -2.23 -4.76 30.61
N THR A 66 -1.91 -5.86 29.92
CA THR A 66 -1.52 -7.12 30.58
C THR A 66 -0.04 -7.21 30.87
N ASN A 67 0.80 -6.82 29.89
CA ASN A 67 2.24 -7.10 29.92
C ASN A 67 3.12 -5.83 30.06
N GLY A 68 2.50 -4.64 30.06
CA GLY A 68 3.24 -3.38 29.95
C GLY A 68 3.80 -3.14 28.54
N VAL A 69 4.64 -2.13 28.42
CA VAL A 69 5.29 -1.77 27.14
C VAL A 69 6.46 -2.72 26.89
N LEU A 70 6.30 -3.64 25.92
CA LEU A 70 7.33 -4.59 25.56
C LEU A 70 8.50 -3.91 24.86
N ARG A 71 9.74 -4.18 25.31
CA ARG A 71 10.99 -3.57 24.78
C ARG A 71 11.54 -4.26 23.54
N GLN A 72 10.93 -5.36 23.09
CA GLN A 72 11.46 -6.20 22.00
C GLN A 72 11.51 -5.49 20.64
N ASP A 73 10.58 -4.54 20.41
CA ASP A 73 10.52 -3.76 19.19
C ASP A 73 10.53 -2.26 19.53
N PRO A 74 11.67 -1.60 19.67
CA PRO A 74 11.74 -0.21 20.10
C PRO A 74 11.07 0.73 19.07
N ILE A 75 10.43 1.79 19.58
CA ILE A 75 9.90 2.86 18.75
C ILE A 75 11.08 3.64 18.18
N GLN A 76 11.15 3.80 16.86
CA GLN A 76 12.20 4.55 16.18
C GLN A 76 11.67 5.92 15.80
N VAL A 77 12.48 6.95 16.05
CA VAL A 77 12.09 8.34 15.86
C VAL A 77 13.18 9.17 15.19
N ARG A 78 12.77 10.24 14.51
CA ARG A 78 13.65 11.31 14.08
C ARG A 78 13.32 12.61 14.82
N PRO A 79 14.29 13.48 15.08
CA PRO A 79 14.02 14.79 15.69
C PRO A 79 13.27 15.71 14.72
N LEU A 80 12.36 16.53 15.27
CA LEU A 80 11.66 17.61 14.58
C LEU A 80 11.44 18.76 15.55
N GLY A 81 12.34 19.72 15.56
CA GLY A 81 12.37 20.78 16.56
C GLY A 81 12.48 20.18 17.98
N ASP A 82 11.58 20.57 18.86
CA ASP A 82 11.49 20.03 20.23
C ASP A 82 10.80 18.68 20.34
N ASN A 83 10.25 18.15 19.23
CA ASN A 83 9.48 16.92 19.17
C ASN A 83 10.23 15.85 18.39
N TYR A 84 9.62 14.66 18.32
CA TYR A 84 10.15 13.50 17.62
C TYR A 84 9.06 12.88 16.74
N VAL A 85 9.29 12.77 15.45
CA VAL A 85 8.39 12.05 14.53
C VAL A 85 8.67 10.57 14.60
N VAL A 86 7.63 9.77 14.76
CA VAL A 86 7.73 8.31 14.85
C VAL A 86 7.89 7.72 13.46
N ILE A 87 9.07 7.21 13.15
CA ILE A 87 9.37 6.51 11.89
C ILE A 87 8.84 5.08 11.92
N GLU A 88 9.13 4.35 13.02
CA GLU A 88 8.63 2.98 13.24
C GLU A 88 8.01 2.87 14.64
N GLY A 89 6.87 2.18 14.70
CA GLY A 89 6.09 2.01 15.93
C GLY A 89 4.90 2.95 16.05
N ASN A 90 4.41 3.51 14.94
CA ASN A 90 3.26 4.42 14.95
C ASN A 90 2.01 3.83 15.60
N ARG A 91 1.65 2.54 15.34
CA ARG A 91 0.52 1.88 16.03
C ARG A 91 0.74 1.81 17.53
N ARG A 92 1.95 1.44 17.98
CA ARG A 92 2.31 1.37 19.42
C ARG A 92 2.22 2.75 20.07
N THR A 93 2.72 3.78 19.40
CA THR A 93 2.63 5.16 19.89
C THR A 93 1.19 5.64 19.97
N ALA A 94 0.35 5.35 18.96
CA ALA A 94 -1.07 5.70 18.99
C ALA A 94 -1.81 4.98 20.14
N THR A 95 -1.47 3.70 20.39
CA THR A 95 -2.00 2.93 21.51
C THR A 95 -1.60 3.53 22.86
N LEU A 96 -0.31 3.90 23.03
CA LEU A 96 0.15 4.56 24.25
C LEU A 96 -0.53 5.90 24.48
N LYS A 97 -0.71 6.72 23.43
CA LYS A 97 -1.44 7.99 23.52
C LYS A 97 -2.90 7.77 23.94
N TYR A 98 -3.57 6.78 23.36
CA TYR A 98 -4.93 6.40 23.76
C TYR A 98 -4.99 5.97 25.23
N LEU A 99 -4.09 5.07 25.67
CA LEU A 99 -4.06 4.61 27.05
C LEU A 99 -3.69 5.72 28.05
N TYR A 100 -2.83 6.68 27.65
CA TYR A 100 -2.52 7.84 28.47
C TYR A 100 -3.73 8.76 28.67
N GLU A 101 -4.54 8.97 27.63
CA GLU A 101 -5.82 9.69 27.75
C GLU A 101 -6.79 8.97 28.71
N GLN A 102 -6.84 7.61 28.66
CA GLN A 102 -7.65 6.83 29.60
C GLN A 102 -7.11 6.96 31.03
N PHE A 103 -5.80 6.85 31.22
CA PHE A 103 -5.15 7.04 32.53
C PHE A 103 -5.46 8.40 33.14
N GLN A 104 -5.37 9.48 32.33
CA GLN A 104 -5.70 10.84 32.80
C GLN A 104 -7.17 11.01 33.23
N LYS A 105 -8.07 10.20 32.66
CA LYS A 105 -9.50 10.14 33.03
C LYS A 105 -9.78 9.21 34.22
N GLY A 106 -8.73 8.61 34.83
CA GLY A 106 -8.86 7.64 35.91
C GLY A 106 -9.45 6.29 35.51
N MET A 107 -9.40 5.97 34.21
CA MET A 107 -9.88 4.67 33.71
C MET A 107 -8.80 3.60 33.84
N ASP A 108 -9.21 2.34 33.88
CA ASP A 108 -8.30 1.20 33.96
C ASP A 108 -7.38 1.11 32.73
N VAL A 109 -6.07 1.10 32.99
CA VAL A 109 -5.00 0.91 31.99
C VAL A 109 -4.14 -0.33 32.30
N GLY A 110 -4.62 -1.24 33.16
CA GLY A 110 -3.93 -2.45 33.55
C GLY A 110 -2.66 -2.18 34.36
N VAL A 111 -1.56 -2.83 33.97
CA VAL A 111 -0.28 -2.73 34.68
C VAL A 111 0.52 -1.45 34.38
N LEU A 112 0.03 -0.59 33.44
CA LEU A 112 0.73 0.63 33.08
C LEU A 112 0.70 1.67 34.20
N THR A 113 1.80 2.36 34.36
CA THR A 113 2.02 3.43 35.34
C THR A 113 2.29 4.76 34.67
N GLU A 114 2.22 5.85 35.41
CA GLU A 114 2.56 7.19 34.90
C GLU A 114 3.98 7.25 34.31
N SER A 115 4.92 6.47 34.88
CA SER A 115 6.30 6.38 34.40
C SER A 115 6.40 5.88 32.98
N ASP A 116 5.53 4.95 32.57
CA ASP A 116 5.52 4.39 31.22
C ASP A 116 5.16 5.43 30.15
N PHE A 117 4.40 6.46 30.52
CA PHE A 117 4.05 7.57 29.62
C PHE A 117 5.04 8.73 29.69
N LYS A 118 5.65 8.97 30.86
CA LYS A 118 6.62 10.06 31.06
C LYS A 118 8.02 9.74 30.54
N SER A 119 8.37 8.45 30.43
CA SER A 119 9.72 8.00 30.10
C SER A 119 9.71 6.87 29.08
N VAL A 120 9.14 7.15 27.89
CA VAL A 120 9.08 6.18 26.78
C VAL A 120 10.48 5.93 26.23
N GLU A 121 10.87 4.66 26.14
CA GLU A 121 12.14 4.24 25.55
C GLU A 121 12.05 4.27 24.01
N LEU A 122 13.00 4.93 23.37
CA LEU A 122 13.03 5.21 21.95
C LEU A 122 14.42 4.96 21.37
N ILE A 123 14.48 4.71 20.09
CA ILE A 123 15.72 4.76 19.31
C ILE A 123 15.64 5.95 18.36
N GLU A 124 16.50 6.94 18.60
CA GLU A 124 16.65 8.09 17.73
C GLU A 124 17.55 7.72 16.54
N LEU A 125 17.05 7.91 15.32
CA LEU A 125 17.83 7.82 14.10
C LEU A 125 18.69 9.09 13.97
N GLN A 126 20.01 8.92 13.95
CA GLN A 126 20.94 10.03 13.83
C GLN A 126 21.10 10.45 12.37
N GLY A 127 21.09 11.76 12.13
CA GLY A 127 21.14 12.36 10.80
C GLY A 127 19.75 12.55 10.17
N GLN A 128 19.68 13.49 9.22
CA GLN A 128 18.43 13.82 8.48
C GLN A 128 18.47 13.16 7.08
N ASP A 129 18.87 11.90 7.00
CA ASP A 129 18.95 11.20 5.73
C ASP A 129 17.68 10.37 5.51
N ARG A 130 16.84 10.83 4.60
CA ARG A 130 15.60 10.16 4.17
C ARG A 130 15.83 8.70 3.76
N ARG A 131 16.99 8.40 3.16
CA ARG A 131 17.39 7.03 2.81
C ARG A 131 17.39 6.09 4.02
N HIS A 132 17.96 6.54 5.13
CA HIS A 132 18.02 5.73 6.35
C HIS A 132 16.63 5.48 6.95
N GLU A 133 15.74 6.47 6.91
CA GLU A 133 14.36 6.31 7.35
C GLU A 133 13.62 5.26 6.53
N LEU A 134 13.71 5.35 5.19
CA LEU A 134 13.06 4.41 4.28
C LEU A 134 13.62 2.99 4.40
N ILE A 135 14.92 2.82 4.57
CA ILE A 135 15.54 1.51 4.80
C ILE A 135 15.03 0.90 6.12
N ALA A 136 14.98 1.69 7.20
CA ALA A 136 14.47 1.22 8.49
C ALA A 136 13.00 0.75 8.39
N MET A 137 12.16 1.50 7.71
CA MET A 137 10.76 1.10 7.43
C MET A 137 10.71 -0.16 6.56
N GLY A 138 11.52 -0.22 5.49
CA GLY A 138 11.54 -1.35 4.56
C GLY A 138 11.94 -2.67 5.21
N LEU A 139 12.94 -2.66 6.07
CA LEU A 139 13.37 -3.85 6.81
C LEU A 139 12.25 -4.42 7.68
N ASN A 140 11.42 -3.58 8.27
CA ASN A 140 10.31 -4.01 9.11
C ASN A 140 9.08 -4.48 8.29
N HIS A 141 8.82 -3.87 7.14
CA HIS A 141 7.54 -4.01 6.44
C HIS A 141 7.62 -4.68 5.06
N ILE A 142 8.80 -4.83 4.48
CA ILE A 142 9.02 -5.62 3.26
C ILE A 142 9.57 -7.00 3.62
N SER A 143 10.65 -7.03 4.40
CA SER A 143 11.34 -8.28 4.76
C SER A 143 10.93 -8.82 6.14
N GLY A 144 10.29 -7.99 6.98
CA GLY A 144 9.90 -8.32 8.35
C GLY A 144 8.58 -9.08 8.47
N LYS A 145 8.20 -9.34 9.73
CA LYS A 145 7.00 -10.13 10.08
C LYS A 145 5.67 -9.42 9.78
N ARG A 146 5.63 -8.08 9.77
CA ARG A 146 4.42 -7.28 9.58
C ARG A 146 4.47 -6.52 8.26
N ARG A 147 4.19 -7.23 7.17
CA ARG A 147 4.26 -6.67 5.81
C ARG A 147 3.16 -5.64 5.57
N TRP A 148 3.51 -4.57 4.87
CA TRP A 148 2.55 -3.66 4.27
C TRP A 148 1.88 -4.28 3.04
N SER A 149 0.86 -3.62 2.51
CA SER A 149 0.31 -3.99 1.21
C SER A 149 1.41 -3.97 0.14
N PRO A 150 1.36 -4.86 -0.86
CA PRO A 150 2.37 -4.87 -1.92
C PRO A 150 2.51 -3.53 -2.65
N VAL A 151 1.42 -2.78 -2.80
CA VAL A 151 1.44 -1.41 -3.37
C VAL A 151 2.33 -0.49 -2.54
N ASN A 152 2.15 -0.50 -1.21
CA ASN A 152 2.92 0.38 -0.32
C ASN A 152 4.39 -0.04 -0.22
N GLN A 153 4.67 -1.36 -0.26
CA GLN A 153 6.06 -1.86 -0.35
C GLN A 153 6.74 -1.36 -1.63
N THR A 154 6.04 -1.44 -2.77
CA THR A 154 6.61 -1.03 -4.05
C THR A 154 6.82 0.48 -4.13
N ARG A 155 5.93 1.27 -3.53
CA ARG A 155 6.12 2.74 -3.45
C ARG A 155 7.36 3.11 -2.65
N LEU A 156 7.61 2.44 -1.51
CA LEU A 156 8.84 2.64 -0.75
C LEU A 156 10.09 2.29 -1.59
N ILE A 157 10.05 1.19 -2.35
CA ILE A 157 11.14 0.81 -3.27
C ILE A 157 11.35 1.89 -4.34
N ARG A 158 10.28 2.44 -4.91
CA ARG A 158 10.35 3.54 -5.87
C ARG A 158 11.01 4.77 -5.28
N ASP A 159 10.62 5.17 -4.08
CA ASP A 159 11.15 6.37 -3.44
C ASP A 159 12.65 6.20 -3.10
N LEU A 160 13.09 4.98 -2.75
CA LEU A 160 14.52 4.67 -2.61
C LEU A 160 15.29 4.82 -3.94
N LEU A 161 14.68 4.38 -5.06
CA LEU A 161 15.26 4.52 -6.41
C LEU A 161 15.28 5.98 -6.86
N GLU A 162 14.13 6.66 -6.82
CA GLU A 162 13.89 7.93 -7.50
C GLU A 162 14.24 9.14 -6.62
N GLU A 163 13.84 9.15 -5.34
CA GLU A 163 14.11 10.27 -4.44
C GLU A 163 15.48 10.16 -3.77
N CYS A 164 15.90 8.95 -3.39
CA CYS A 164 17.18 8.73 -2.72
C CYS A 164 18.31 8.39 -3.68
N GLY A 165 18.03 8.16 -4.98
CA GLY A 165 19.04 7.85 -6.00
C GLY A 165 19.79 6.56 -5.77
N MET A 166 19.22 5.61 -5.03
CA MET A 166 19.86 4.30 -4.78
C MET A 166 19.79 3.42 -6.02
N THR A 167 20.82 2.64 -6.26
CA THR A 167 20.83 1.61 -7.29
C THR A 167 20.00 0.39 -6.87
N GLU A 168 19.57 -0.42 -7.85
CA GLU A 168 18.86 -1.67 -7.57
C GLU A 168 19.66 -2.60 -6.64
N ASP A 169 20.99 -2.66 -6.81
CA ASP A 169 21.87 -3.49 -5.97
C ASP A 169 21.92 -3.02 -4.52
N GLU A 170 22.04 -1.70 -4.32
CA GLU A 170 22.03 -1.13 -2.98
C GLU A 170 20.70 -1.40 -2.27
N ILE A 171 19.57 -1.25 -2.96
CA ILE A 171 18.23 -1.51 -2.40
C ILE A 171 18.06 -3.00 -2.07
N CYS A 172 18.44 -3.88 -3.01
CA CYS A 172 18.36 -5.33 -2.80
C CYS A 172 19.16 -5.77 -1.58
N ASN A 173 20.39 -5.26 -1.45
CA ASN A 173 21.25 -5.55 -0.30
C ASN A 173 20.70 -4.95 1.00
N ALA A 174 20.24 -3.70 0.97
CA ALA A 174 19.72 -3.01 2.15
C ALA A 174 18.43 -3.64 2.68
N LEU A 175 17.52 -4.08 1.79
CA LEU A 175 16.22 -4.64 2.16
C LEU A 175 16.17 -6.18 2.19
N GLY A 176 17.24 -6.87 1.76
CA GLY A 176 17.24 -8.33 1.67
C GLY A 176 16.23 -8.88 0.65
N ILE A 177 16.04 -8.20 -0.49
CA ILE A 177 15.14 -8.60 -1.56
C ILE A 177 15.91 -8.93 -2.84
N THR A 178 15.29 -9.69 -3.74
CA THR A 178 15.92 -10.04 -5.03
C THR A 178 15.69 -8.96 -6.09
N LYS A 179 16.60 -8.79 -7.05
CA LYS A 179 16.38 -7.93 -8.23
C LYS A 179 15.13 -8.32 -9.00
N HIS A 180 14.85 -9.61 -9.10
CA HIS A 180 13.62 -10.10 -9.75
C HIS A 180 12.36 -9.58 -9.06
N TYR A 181 12.31 -9.64 -7.73
CA TYR A 181 11.20 -9.08 -6.95
C TYR A 181 11.09 -7.55 -7.16
N LEU A 182 12.20 -6.82 -7.03
CA LEU A 182 12.24 -5.37 -7.21
C LEU A 182 11.71 -4.96 -8.59
N ARG A 183 12.28 -5.53 -9.66
CA ARG A 183 11.89 -5.19 -11.05
C ARG A 183 10.44 -5.55 -11.35
N ARG A 184 9.98 -6.71 -10.88
CA ARG A 184 8.58 -7.12 -11.02
C ARG A 184 7.65 -6.15 -10.32
N SER A 185 7.94 -5.79 -9.07
CA SER A 185 7.13 -4.84 -8.31
C SER A 185 7.05 -3.48 -9.01
N MET A 186 8.17 -2.97 -9.54
CA MET A 186 8.19 -1.69 -10.26
C MET A 186 7.37 -1.74 -11.56
N ARG A 187 7.43 -2.83 -12.33
CA ARG A 187 6.59 -3.02 -13.52
C ARG A 187 5.11 -3.09 -13.16
N THR A 188 4.79 -3.82 -12.09
CA THR A 188 3.40 -3.93 -11.59
C THR A 188 2.86 -2.57 -11.18
N LEU A 189 3.65 -1.77 -10.46
CA LEU A 189 3.24 -0.41 -10.06
C LEU A 189 3.02 0.48 -11.29
N ALA A 190 3.90 0.42 -12.28
CA ALA A 190 3.75 1.19 -13.50
C ALA A 190 2.45 0.87 -14.24
N LEU A 191 2.09 -0.41 -14.36
CA LEU A 191 0.81 -0.82 -14.97
C LEU A 191 -0.39 -0.37 -14.14
N ILE A 192 -0.31 -0.44 -12.80
CA ILE A 192 -1.35 0.08 -11.90
C ILE A 192 -1.53 1.60 -12.05
N GLU A 193 -0.44 2.36 -12.17
CA GLU A 193 -0.51 3.81 -12.34
C GLU A 193 -1.16 4.18 -13.68
N ARG A 194 -0.91 3.42 -14.74
CA ARG A 194 -1.60 3.56 -16.02
C ARG A 194 -3.09 3.25 -15.91
N TYR A 195 -3.45 2.16 -15.22
CA TYR A 195 -4.86 1.83 -14.93
C TYR A 195 -5.56 2.96 -14.16
N LYS A 196 -4.89 3.53 -13.15
CA LYS A 196 -5.43 4.67 -12.38
C LYS A 196 -5.58 5.94 -13.21
N GLY A 197 -4.82 6.09 -14.28
CA GLY A 197 -4.93 7.19 -15.24
C GLY A 197 -5.94 6.94 -16.37
N SER A 198 -6.55 5.76 -16.47
CA SER A 198 -7.57 5.42 -17.46
C SER A 198 -8.98 5.74 -16.97
N ASP A 199 -9.98 5.58 -17.84
CA ASP A 199 -11.40 5.76 -17.52
C ASP A 199 -11.91 4.83 -16.39
N TYR A 200 -11.15 3.79 -16.05
CA TYR A 200 -11.45 2.82 -14.99
C TYR A 200 -10.71 3.10 -13.68
N GLY A 201 -9.95 4.19 -13.60
CA GLY A 201 -9.00 4.44 -12.52
C GLY A 201 -9.59 4.52 -11.12
N ASP A 202 -10.83 5.02 -11.00
CA ASP A 202 -11.62 5.10 -9.77
C ASP A 202 -11.97 3.73 -9.17
N GLN A 203 -11.94 2.66 -10.00
CA GLN A 203 -12.23 1.29 -9.59
C GLN A 203 -11.02 0.55 -9.03
N PHE A 204 -9.85 1.19 -8.93
CA PHE A 204 -8.68 0.54 -8.36
C PHE A 204 -8.84 0.36 -6.85
N GLN A 205 -8.68 -0.89 -6.41
CA GLN A 205 -8.53 -1.27 -5.00
C GLN A 205 -7.26 -2.12 -4.83
N THR A 206 -6.70 -2.14 -3.62
CA THR A 206 -5.41 -2.79 -3.36
C THR A 206 -5.44 -4.31 -3.52
N ASP A 207 -6.59 -4.93 -3.42
CA ASP A 207 -6.81 -6.37 -3.68
C ASP A 207 -6.56 -6.74 -5.15
N LYS A 208 -6.80 -5.80 -6.09
CA LYS A 208 -6.50 -5.96 -7.52
C LYS A 208 -5.00 -6.06 -7.82
N TYR A 209 -4.11 -5.71 -6.87
CA TYR A 209 -2.65 -5.81 -7.09
C TYR A 209 -2.22 -7.18 -7.64
N SER A 210 -2.80 -8.26 -7.11
CA SER A 210 -2.47 -9.63 -7.54
C SER A 210 -2.81 -9.90 -9.00
N ILE A 211 -3.82 -9.25 -9.56
CA ILE A 211 -4.20 -9.33 -10.98
C ILE A 211 -3.11 -8.66 -11.83
N PHE A 212 -2.73 -7.43 -11.49
CA PHE A 212 -1.68 -6.69 -12.20
C PHE A 212 -0.32 -7.39 -12.10
N GLU A 213 0.02 -7.93 -10.93
CA GLU A 213 1.25 -8.69 -10.75
C GLU A 213 1.27 -9.95 -11.64
N GLU A 214 0.15 -10.66 -11.76
CA GLU A 214 0.06 -11.85 -12.60
C GLU A 214 0.17 -11.51 -14.09
N ILE A 215 -0.38 -10.39 -14.55
CA ILE A 215 -0.20 -9.88 -15.91
C ILE A 215 1.29 -9.68 -16.20
N ILE A 216 2.02 -9.02 -15.30
CA ILE A 216 3.45 -8.76 -15.44
C ILE A 216 4.31 -10.03 -15.35
N LYS A 217 3.90 -11.02 -14.59
CA LYS A 217 4.57 -12.34 -14.54
C LYS A 217 4.44 -13.11 -15.85
N ASN A 218 3.36 -12.91 -16.58
CA ASN A 218 3.04 -13.72 -17.75
C ASN A 218 3.65 -13.17 -19.02
N THR A 219 4.50 -13.97 -19.66
CA THR A 219 5.22 -13.57 -20.90
C THR A 219 4.26 -13.40 -22.08
N ALA A 220 3.22 -14.25 -22.22
CA ALA A 220 2.28 -14.15 -23.33
C ALA A 220 1.50 -12.83 -23.25
N LEU A 221 1.00 -12.45 -22.07
CA LEU A 221 0.32 -11.19 -21.86
C LEU A 221 1.22 -9.97 -22.08
N LYS A 222 2.47 -10.00 -21.61
CA LYS A 222 3.42 -8.93 -21.91
C LYS A 222 3.69 -8.79 -23.41
N ASN A 223 3.87 -9.89 -24.12
CA ASN A 223 4.08 -9.85 -25.57
C ASN A 223 2.83 -9.33 -26.29
N TRP A 224 1.65 -9.79 -25.88
CA TRP A 224 0.38 -9.32 -26.44
C TRP A 224 0.20 -7.81 -26.21
N LEU A 225 0.52 -7.29 -25.04
CA LEU A 225 0.50 -5.85 -24.72
C LEU A 225 1.62 -5.06 -25.44
N GLY A 226 2.63 -5.73 -26.02
CA GLY A 226 3.84 -5.08 -26.51
C GLY A 226 4.62 -4.38 -25.40
N TRP A 227 4.80 -5.06 -24.25
CA TRP A 227 5.45 -4.49 -23.09
C TRP A 227 6.88 -4.06 -23.38
N ASN A 228 7.18 -2.79 -23.10
CA ASN A 228 8.52 -2.22 -23.17
C ASN A 228 9.11 -2.09 -21.76
N ASP A 229 10.20 -2.80 -21.50
CA ASP A 229 10.84 -2.84 -20.17
C ASP A 229 11.55 -1.53 -19.79
N ASP A 230 12.07 -0.77 -20.77
CA ASP A 230 12.77 0.49 -20.50
C ASP A 230 11.75 1.59 -20.11
N LEU A 231 10.60 1.62 -20.79
CA LEU A 231 9.51 2.54 -20.50
C LEU A 231 8.59 2.03 -19.38
N ARG A 232 8.69 0.77 -19.00
CA ARG A 232 7.78 0.06 -18.09
C ARG A 232 6.32 0.24 -18.47
N ALA A 233 6.04 0.15 -19.77
CA ALA A 233 4.71 0.43 -20.31
C ALA A 233 4.37 -0.45 -21.51
N PRO A 234 3.07 -0.76 -21.76
CA PRO A 234 2.60 -1.32 -23.00
C PRO A 234 2.80 -0.34 -24.16
N SER A 235 3.11 -0.86 -25.35
CA SER A 235 3.15 -0.09 -26.61
C SER A 235 1.85 -0.20 -27.40
N ARG A 236 1.03 -1.22 -27.14
CA ARG A 236 -0.25 -1.47 -27.80
C ARG A 236 -1.39 -0.96 -26.92
N LEU A 237 -1.72 0.32 -27.10
CA LEU A 237 -2.67 1.04 -26.24
C LEU A 237 -4.11 0.51 -26.37
N ASP A 238 -4.50 0.05 -27.55
CA ASP A 238 -5.78 -0.62 -27.82
C ASP A 238 -5.95 -1.89 -26.98
N ARG A 239 -4.89 -2.69 -26.88
CA ARG A 239 -4.89 -3.91 -26.07
C ARG A 239 -4.83 -3.63 -24.57
N GLU A 240 -4.14 -2.57 -24.18
CA GLU A 240 -4.13 -2.10 -22.79
C GLU A 240 -5.54 -1.68 -22.34
N GLU A 241 -6.24 -0.88 -23.13
CA GLU A 241 -7.61 -0.45 -22.85
C GLU A 241 -8.55 -1.65 -22.76
N ARG A 242 -8.44 -2.57 -23.71
CA ARG A 242 -9.21 -3.83 -23.73
C ARG A 242 -8.96 -4.66 -22.47
N LEU A 243 -7.71 -4.82 -22.03
CA LEU A 243 -7.35 -5.49 -20.79
C LEU A 243 -7.98 -4.80 -19.58
N PHE A 244 -7.91 -3.47 -19.52
CA PHE A 244 -8.48 -2.69 -18.43
C PHE A 244 -10.01 -2.83 -18.36
N SER A 245 -10.69 -2.90 -19.50
CA SER A 245 -12.13 -3.17 -19.53
C SER A 245 -12.49 -4.55 -18.98
N TRP A 246 -11.66 -5.58 -19.17
CA TRP A 246 -11.91 -6.93 -18.66
C TRP A 246 -11.82 -7.02 -17.14
N ILE A 247 -11.00 -6.19 -16.51
CA ILE A 247 -10.80 -6.18 -15.05
C ILE A 247 -11.64 -5.11 -14.33
N SER A 248 -12.54 -4.46 -15.06
CA SER A 248 -13.36 -3.35 -14.59
C SER A 248 -14.84 -3.59 -14.82
N VAL A 249 -15.67 -2.93 -14.01
CA VAL A 249 -17.09 -2.75 -14.33
C VAL A 249 -17.19 -1.85 -15.55
N THR A 250 -17.96 -2.28 -16.53
CA THR A 250 -18.21 -1.53 -17.77
C THR A 250 -19.69 -1.24 -17.92
N GLU A 251 -20.06 -0.32 -18.79
CA GLU A 251 -21.46 0.01 -19.07
C GLU A 251 -21.79 -0.36 -20.53
N ARG A 252 -22.93 -1.00 -20.71
CA ARG A 252 -23.52 -1.24 -22.03
C ARG A 252 -24.73 -0.32 -22.18
N VAL A 253 -24.69 0.55 -23.17
CA VAL A 253 -25.81 1.39 -23.55
C VAL A 253 -26.59 0.66 -24.66
N GLN A 254 -27.86 0.35 -24.40
CA GLN A 254 -28.78 -0.15 -25.41
C GLN A 254 -29.81 0.94 -25.69
N ARG A 255 -29.95 1.32 -26.96
CA ARG A 255 -30.93 2.29 -27.38
C ARG A 255 -32.11 1.55 -27.98
N ASP A 256 -33.29 1.83 -27.42
CA ASP A 256 -34.54 1.33 -27.98
C ASP A 256 -34.79 2.05 -29.32
N GLU A 257 -34.95 1.28 -30.39
CA GLU A 257 -35.10 1.81 -31.75
C GLU A 257 -36.46 2.50 -31.97
N GLU A 258 -37.49 2.16 -31.17
CA GLU A 258 -38.83 2.73 -31.31
C GLU A 258 -39.03 3.98 -30.44
N THR A 259 -38.54 3.96 -29.21
CA THR A 259 -38.74 5.06 -28.26
C THR A 259 -37.58 6.05 -28.21
N GLY A 260 -36.38 5.62 -28.65
CA GLY A 260 -35.14 6.41 -28.56
C GLY A 260 -34.55 6.44 -27.12
N ASP A 261 -35.17 5.72 -26.18
CA ASP A 261 -34.71 5.67 -24.79
C ASP A 261 -33.39 4.88 -24.68
N GLU A 262 -32.50 5.36 -23.85
CA GLU A 262 -31.21 4.68 -23.55
C GLU A 262 -31.32 3.90 -22.23
N GLN A 263 -31.10 2.60 -22.31
CA GLN A 263 -30.99 1.74 -21.15
C GLN A 263 -29.52 1.43 -20.88
N ILE A 264 -29.00 1.89 -19.73
CA ILE A 264 -27.63 1.63 -19.29
C ILE A 264 -27.62 0.38 -18.39
N THR A 265 -26.89 -0.64 -18.82
CA THR A 265 -26.70 -1.87 -18.05
C THR A 265 -25.25 -1.95 -17.58
N LYS A 266 -25.03 -2.08 -16.27
CA LYS A 266 -23.71 -2.34 -15.71
C LYS A 266 -23.33 -3.80 -15.89
N LEU A 267 -22.12 -4.02 -16.37
CA LEU A 267 -21.53 -5.33 -16.61
C LEU A 267 -20.37 -5.54 -15.64
N GLU A 268 -20.43 -6.61 -14.85
CA GLU A 268 -19.39 -6.99 -13.93
C GLU A 268 -18.06 -7.32 -14.66
N PRO A 269 -16.89 -7.17 -14.00
CA PRO A 269 -15.60 -7.54 -14.61
C PRO A 269 -15.59 -8.99 -15.12
N ILE A 270 -14.90 -9.24 -16.23
CA ILE A 270 -14.68 -10.59 -16.75
C ILE A 270 -13.62 -11.32 -15.92
N VAL A 271 -12.60 -10.56 -15.51
CA VAL A 271 -11.48 -11.05 -14.69
C VAL A 271 -11.54 -10.39 -13.32
N THR A 272 -11.67 -11.20 -12.29
CA THR A 272 -11.78 -10.77 -10.88
C THR A 272 -10.64 -11.30 -10.01
N LYS A 273 -9.93 -12.34 -10.49
CA LYS A 273 -8.89 -13.05 -9.73
C LYS A 273 -7.65 -13.33 -10.58
N SER A 274 -6.51 -13.41 -9.94
CA SER A 274 -5.22 -13.64 -10.60
C SER A 274 -5.10 -14.98 -11.34
N HIS A 275 -5.84 -16.02 -10.93
CA HIS A 275 -5.82 -17.29 -11.66
C HIS A 275 -6.50 -17.19 -13.03
N GLU A 276 -7.51 -16.35 -13.20
CA GLU A 276 -8.18 -16.09 -14.47
C GLU A 276 -7.24 -15.43 -15.48
N ILE A 277 -6.28 -14.62 -15.00
CA ILE A 277 -5.20 -14.07 -15.83
C ILE A 277 -4.31 -15.19 -16.40
N ARG A 278 -4.03 -16.25 -15.63
CA ARG A 278 -3.24 -17.39 -16.12
C ARG A 278 -4.00 -18.20 -17.18
N GLU A 279 -5.32 -18.30 -17.06
CA GLU A 279 -6.15 -18.94 -18.07
C GLU A 279 -6.23 -18.08 -19.32
N LEU A 280 -6.51 -16.78 -19.20
CA LEU A 280 -6.54 -15.83 -20.31
C LEU A 280 -5.23 -15.86 -21.11
N ALA A 281 -4.09 -15.93 -20.43
CA ALA A 281 -2.78 -15.97 -21.07
C ALA A 281 -2.56 -17.16 -22.02
N LYS A 282 -3.33 -18.23 -21.89
CA LYS A 282 -3.22 -19.41 -22.76
C LYS A 282 -3.81 -19.16 -24.16
N PHE A 283 -4.77 -18.24 -24.26
CA PHE A 283 -5.46 -17.95 -25.53
C PHE A 283 -5.47 -16.47 -25.92
N VAL A 284 -4.68 -15.63 -25.25
CA VAL A 284 -4.69 -14.17 -25.46
C VAL A 284 -4.32 -13.74 -26.88
N GLU A 285 -3.64 -14.57 -27.66
CA GLU A 285 -3.35 -14.34 -29.08
C GLU A 285 -4.45 -14.85 -30.03
N ASP A 286 -5.44 -15.59 -29.53
CA ASP A 286 -6.58 -16.09 -30.30
C ASP A 286 -7.75 -15.09 -30.24
N GLU A 287 -7.90 -14.27 -31.29
CA GLU A 287 -8.93 -13.24 -31.35
C GLU A 287 -10.36 -13.81 -31.29
N LYS A 288 -10.58 -15.02 -31.84
CA LYS A 288 -11.91 -15.64 -31.79
C LYS A 288 -12.28 -16.05 -30.38
N ALA A 289 -11.31 -16.60 -29.64
CA ALA A 289 -11.49 -16.98 -28.24
C ALA A 289 -11.70 -15.73 -27.35
N LEU A 290 -10.99 -14.61 -27.63
CA LEU A 290 -11.20 -13.35 -26.94
C LEU A 290 -12.60 -12.78 -27.15
N VAL A 291 -13.07 -12.74 -28.40
CA VAL A 291 -14.45 -12.30 -28.71
C VAL A 291 -15.46 -13.17 -27.98
N LYS A 292 -15.27 -14.50 -27.98
CA LYS A 292 -16.17 -15.41 -27.27
C LYS A 292 -16.18 -15.20 -25.76
N MET A 293 -15.00 -14.93 -25.17
CA MET A 293 -14.86 -14.56 -23.76
C MET A 293 -15.66 -13.28 -23.46
N GLU A 294 -15.54 -12.26 -24.31
CA GLU A 294 -16.23 -10.97 -24.14
C GLU A 294 -17.74 -11.09 -24.27
N GLU A 295 -18.24 -11.85 -25.27
CA GLU A 295 -19.66 -12.10 -25.46
C GLU A 295 -20.28 -12.86 -24.28
N SER A 296 -19.59 -13.90 -23.80
CA SER A 296 -20.05 -14.77 -22.71
C SER A 296 -19.73 -14.21 -21.32
N ARG A 297 -18.90 -13.19 -21.24
CA ARG A 297 -18.36 -12.62 -19.98
C ARG A 297 -17.66 -13.68 -19.11
N SER A 298 -16.95 -14.64 -19.74
CA SER A 298 -16.34 -15.77 -19.03
C SER A 298 -15.01 -16.18 -19.64
N VAL A 299 -13.93 -16.14 -18.86
CA VAL A 299 -12.60 -16.62 -19.26
C VAL A 299 -12.63 -18.11 -19.58
N THR A 300 -13.36 -18.90 -18.80
CA THR A 300 -13.48 -20.36 -19.01
C THR A 300 -14.13 -20.72 -20.35
N ILE A 301 -15.15 -19.96 -20.78
CA ILE A 301 -15.80 -20.16 -22.07
C ILE A 301 -14.89 -19.75 -23.23
N GLY A 302 -14.14 -18.64 -23.06
CA GLY A 302 -13.12 -18.23 -24.01
C GLY A 302 -12.05 -19.31 -24.20
N PHE A 303 -11.54 -19.87 -23.11
CA PHE A 303 -10.55 -20.94 -23.14
C PHE A 303 -11.07 -22.19 -23.89
N ALA A 304 -12.26 -22.68 -23.57
CA ALA A 304 -12.86 -23.81 -24.23
C ALA A 304 -13.10 -23.60 -25.75
N SER A 305 -13.10 -22.37 -26.22
CA SER A 305 -13.25 -22.02 -27.63
C SER A 305 -11.92 -21.91 -28.37
N SER A 306 -10.78 -21.94 -27.67
CA SER A 306 -9.43 -21.93 -28.24
C SER A 306 -8.84 -23.32 -28.45
N GLU A 307 -9.49 -24.37 -27.89
CA GLU A 307 -9.18 -25.79 -28.11
C GLU A 307 -9.93 -26.33 -29.35
#